data_07a4bd26b68b17028db57ef216e47ba0
#
_entry.id   07a4bd26b68b17028db57ef216e47ba0
#
_cell.length_a   1.000
_cell.length_b   1.000
_cell.length_c   1.000
_cell.angle_alpha   90.00
_cell.angle_beta   90.00
_cell.angle_gamma   90.00
#
_symmetry.space_group_name_H-M   'P 1'
#
loop_
_entity.id
_entity.type
_entity.pdbx_description
1 polymer ?
#
loop_
_entity_poly.entity_id
_entity_poly.type
_entity_poly.pdbx_seq_one_letter_code
_entity_poly.pdbx_strand_id
1 'polypeptide(L)'
;MFVYAADGSDVLGALDHRNMKEWGGLAVGVIAADEVVVEYRQPVSEVEMPELSIDQVVQGYRALSGWPHADRGPFGNSGQCNINVNCPEGATWATEKRSVALIVQGGYSVCTGNLLNNTANDGTPYFLTANHCLGNPGNWVYYFNHESATCTGNNGPTNQSISGGTLLVNSGQSDVALIELSQTPPAGFNVQYVGWDASG
;
A
#
# COMPACT_ATOMS: atom_id res chain seq x y z
N MET A 1 11.73 -11.88 -9.87
CA MET A 1 10.67 -11.49 -10.82
C MET A 1 10.57 -9.98 -10.85
N PHE A 2 10.24 -9.42 -12.00
CA PHE A 2 9.93 -8.00 -12.18
C PHE A 2 8.59 -7.89 -12.89
N VAL A 3 7.83 -6.84 -12.60
CA VAL A 3 6.60 -6.49 -13.30
C VAL A 3 6.72 -5.02 -13.68
N TYR A 4 6.59 -4.71 -14.95
CA TYR A 4 6.86 -3.35 -15.41
C TYR A 4 6.03 -2.96 -16.63
N ALA A 5 5.86 -1.65 -16.82
CA ALA A 5 5.26 -1.10 -18.04
C ALA A 5 6.12 -1.45 -19.27
N ALA A 6 5.50 -1.81 -20.38
CA ALA A 6 6.22 -2.22 -21.58
C ALA A 6 7.22 -1.17 -22.11
N ASP A 7 6.99 0.10 -21.82
CA ASP A 7 7.88 1.22 -22.15
C ASP A 7 8.97 1.47 -21.09
N GLY A 8 8.97 0.71 -20.00
CA GLY A 8 9.92 0.83 -18.88
C GLY A 8 9.69 2.02 -17.96
N SER A 9 8.60 2.75 -18.08
CA SER A 9 8.31 3.95 -17.30
C SER A 9 7.99 3.68 -15.83
N ASP A 10 7.49 2.48 -15.53
CA ASP A 10 7.13 2.05 -14.18
C ASP A 10 7.58 0.60 -13.97
N VAL A 11 8.35 0.34 -12.90
CA VAL A 11 8.97 -0.96 -12.63
C VAL A 11 8.78 -1.34 -11.16
N LEU A 12 8.19 -2.50 -10.91
CA LEU A 12 8.07 -3.14 -9.61
C LEU A 12 8.98 -4.37 -9.56
N GLY A 13 9.85 -4.41 -8.57
CA GLY A 13 10.82 -5.50 -8.35
C GLY A 13 12.10 -4.98 -7.66
N ALA A 14 13.07 -5.83 -7.35
CA ALA A 14 13.03 -7.27 -7.56
C ALA A 14 12.10 -7.96 -6.57
N LEU A 15 11.18 -8.81 -7.06
CA LEU A 15 10.29 -9.62 -6.25
C LEU A 15 10.88 -11.03 -6.15
N ASP A 16 11.04 -11.55 -4.94
CA ASP A 16 11.60 -12.87 -4.67
C ASP A 16 10.78 -13.64 -3.63
N HIS A 17 11.32 -14.74 -3.10
CA HIS A 17 10.65 -15.58 -2.11
C HIS A 17 10.21 -14.81 -0.85
N ARG A 18 10.86 -13.70 -0.50
CA ARG A 18 10.50 -12.87 0.67
C ARG A 18 9.20 -12.08 0.46
N ASN A 19 8.80 -11.89 -0.80
CA ASN A 19 7.55 -11.24 -1.15
C ASN A 19 6.38 -12.23 -1.28
N MET A 20 6.68 -13.54 -1.33
CA MET A 20 5.67 -14.59 -1.43
C MET A 20 4.84 -14.69 -0.15
N LYS A 21 3.57 -14.94 -0.29
CA LYS A 21 2.66 -15.21 0.82
C LYS A 21 2.67 -16.69 1.18
N GLU A 22 2.24 -17.04 2.40
CA GLU A 22 2.14 -18.43 2.85
C GLU A 22 1.30 -19.31 1.91
N TRP A 23 0.31 -18.73 1.27
CA TRP A 23 -0.53 -19.43 0.27
C TRP A 23 0.08 -19.48 -1.15
N GLY A 24 1.34 -19.06 -1.30
CA GLY A 24 2.09 -19.16 -2.56
C GLY A 24 1.83 -18.03 -3.56
N GLY A 25 1.03 -17.03 -3.20
CA GLY A 25 0.70 -15.91 -4.09
C GLY A 25 1.56 -14.67 -3.85
N LEU A 26 1.47 -13.74 -4.80
CA LEU A 26 2.11 -12.43 -4.76
C LEU A 26 1.14 -11.37 -5.28
N ALA A 27 0.81 -10.40 -4.44
CA ALA A 27 0.10 -9.21 -4.88
C ALA A 27 1.11 -8.16 -5.35
N VAL A 28 0.89 -7.64 -6.53
CA VAL A 28 1.74 -6.62 -7.15
C VAL A 28 1.04 -5.27 -7.10
N GLY A 29 1.79 -4.21 -6.84
CA GLY A 29 1.29 -2.84 -6.85
C GLY A 29 0.75 -2.42 -8.23
N VAL A 30 0.12 -1.26 -8.26
CA VAL A 30 -0.45 -0.71 -9.50
C VAL A 30 0.66 -0.25 -10.43
N ILE A 31 0.54 -0.59 -11.71
CA ILE A 31 1.41 -0.11 -12.80
C ILE A 31 0.58 0.75 -13.73
N ALA A 32 1.07 1.95 -14.01
CA ALA A 32 0.40 2.95 -14.85
C ALA A 32 0.66 2.71 -16.34
N ALA A 33 0.14 1.61 -16.89
CA ALA A 33 0.35 1.25 -18.30
C ALA A 33 -0.81 0.42 -18.87
N ASP A 34 -1.01 0.51 -20.17
CA ASP A 34 -1.95 -0.34 -20.90
C ASP A 34 -1.36 -1.71 -21.23
N GLU A 35 -0.03 -1.81 -21.22
CA GLU A 35 0.71 -3.05 -21.48
C GLU A 35 1.74 -3.27 -20.37
N VAL A 36 1.68 -4.46 -19.75
CA VAL A 36 2.53 -4.83 -18.61
C VAL A 36 3.29 -6.10 -18.96
N VAL A 37 4.59 -6.09 -18.66
CA VAL A 37 5.48 -7.24 -18.81
C VAL A 37 5.76 -7.86 -17.46
N VAL A 38 5.61 -9.18 -17.34
CA VAL A 38 6.05 -9.98 -16.21
C VAL A 38 7.33 -10.71 -16.62
N GLU A 39 8.45 -10.35 -16.01
CA GLU A 39 9.76 -10.96 -16.30
C GLU A 39 10.20 -11.83 -15.14
N TYR A 40 10.45 -13.10 -15.41
CA TYR A 40 11.07 -14.02 -14.46
C TYR A 40 12.55 -14.20 -14.81
N ARG A 41 13.42 -14.01 -13.83
CA ARG A 41 14.85 -14.27 -13.93
C ARG A 41 15.24 -15.37 -12.97
N GLN A 42 15.89 -16.41 -13.48
CA GLN A 42 16.34 -17.57 -12.74
C GLN A 42 17.86 -17.63 -12.76
N PRO A 43 18.51 -18.01 -11.62
CA PRO A 43 19.92 -18.33 -11.62
C PRO A 43 20.23 -19.46 -12.59
N VAL A 44 21.37 -19.37 -13.28
CA VAL A 44 21.81 -20.40 -14.25
C VAL A 44 22.00 -21.78 -13.60
N SER A 45 22.21 -21.80 -12.29
CA SER A 45 22.34 -23.03 -11.50
C SER A 45 21.03 -23.78 -11.29
N GLU A 46 19.89 -23.11 -11.46
CA GLU A 46 18.57 -23.70 -11.29
C GLU A 46 18.11 -24.31 -12.61
N VAL A 47 17.83 -25.61 -12.60
CA VAL A 47 17.45 -26.35 -13.81
C VAL A 47 15.93 -26.49 -13.94
N GLU A 48 15.22 -26.46 -12.82
CA GLU A 48 13.77 -26.59 -12.81
C GLU A 48 13.10 -25.26 -13.14
N MET A 49 12.21 -25.25 -14.13
CA MET A 49 11.37 -24.11 -14.43
C MET A 49 10.24 -24.02 -13.39
N PRO A 50 10.06 -22.85 -12.75
CA PRO A 50 8.93 -22.69 -11.84
C PRO A 50 7.62 -22.71 -12.60
N GLU A 51 6.58 -23.19 -11.96
CA GLU A 51 5.21 -22.98 -12.42
C GLU A 51 4.77 -21.58 -12.01
N LEU A 52 4.48 -20.73 -13.00
CA LEU A 52 4.00 -19.36 -12.79
C LEU A 52 2.59 -19.25 -13.33
N SER A 53 1.68 -18.74 -12.51
CA SER A 53 0.31 -18.42 -12.93
C SER A 53 -0.01 -16.96 -12.61
N ILE A 54 -0.87 -16.37 -13.42
CA ILE A 54 -1.47 -15.05 -13.13
C ILE A 54 -2.94 -15.36 -12.81
N ASP A 55 -3.26 -15.37 -11.53
CA ASP A 55 -4.60 -15.73 -11.07
C ASP A 55 -5.61 -14.61 -11.27
N GLN A 56 -5.15 -13.35 -11.18
CA GLN A 56 -6.01 -12.20 -11.32
C GLN A 56 -5.26 -11.00 -11.90
N VAL A 57 -5.89 -10.36 -12.88
CA VAL A 57 -5.51 -9.03 -13.36
C VAL A 57 -6.64 -8.07 -13.06
N VAL A 58 -6.33 -6.99 -12.34
CA VAL A 58 -7.28 -5.93 -12.06
C VAL A 58 -6.95 -4.73 -12.94
N GLN A 59 -7.80 -4.46 -13.92
CA GLN A 59 -7.66 -3.30 -14.79
C GLN A 59 -8.41 -2.11 -14.18
N GLY A 60 -7.69 -1.04 -13.86
CA GLY A 60 -8.28 0.23 -13.46
C GLY A 60 -8.90 0.94 -14.68
N TYR A 61 -10.20 1.03 -14.75
CA TYR A 61 -10.91 1.79 -15.78
C TYR A 61 -11.22 3.24 -15.34
N ARG A 62 -10.90 3.56 -14.09
CA ARG A 62 -10.95 4.93 -13.55
C ARG A 62 -9.55 5.26 -13.03
N ALA A 63 -9.03 6.37 -13.48
CA ALA A 63 -7.67 6.76 -13.16
C ALA A 63 -7.46 6.94 -11.65
N LEU A 64 -6.37 6.36 -11.15
CA LEU A 64 -5.73 6.79 -9.92
C LEU A 64 -5.14 8.18 -10.17
N SER A 65 -5.28 9.10 -9.21
CA SER A 65 -4.76 10.46 -9.38
C SER A 65 -3.25 10.43 -9.70
N GLY A 66 -2.84 11.25 -10.64
CA GLY A 66 -1.45 11.30 -11.12
C GLY A 66 -1.20 10.53 -12.42
N TRP A 67 -2.15 9.77 -12.94
CA TRP A 67 -2.03 9.11 -14.22
C TRP A 67 -2.57 9.98 -15.37
N PRO A 68 -2.06 9.82 -16.61
CA PRO A 68 -2.39 10.70 -17.74
C PRO A 68 -3.87 10.81 -18.11
N HIS A 69 -4.73 9.94 -17.56
CA HIS A 69 -6.17 9.91 -17.81
C HIS A 69 -7.01 10.12 -16.53
N ALA A 70 -6.48 10.87 -15.58
CA ALA A 70 -6.91 10.96 -14.17
C ALA A 70 -8.17 11.80 -13.90
N ASP A 71 -9.05 12.00 -14.84
CA ASP A 71 -10.19 12.91 -14.65
C ASP A 71 -11.28 12.43 -13.67
N ARG A 72 -11.24 11.18 -13.15
CA ARG A 72 -12.28 10.65 -12.25
C ARG A 72 -11.84 9.46 -11.36
N GLY A 73 -10.61 9.45 -10.84
CA GLY A 73 -10.18 8.45 -9.86
C GLY A 73 -10.73 8.69 -8.44
N PRO A 74 -10.66 7.70 -7.53
CA PRO A 74 -11.03 7.89 -6.11
C PRO A 74 -10.07 8.82 -5.35
N PHE A 75 -8.94 9.15 -5.96
CA PHE A 75 -7.96 10.09 -5.41
C PHE A 75 -8.28 11.52 -5.86
N GLY A 76 -8.06 12.48 -4.99
CA GLY A 76 -8.28 13.89 -5.27
C GLY A 76 -9.74 14.34 -5.21
N ASN A 77 -10.66 13.48 -4.74
CA ASN A 77 -12.08 13.78 -4.60
C ASN A 77 -12.46 14.26 -3.19
N SER A 78 -11.49 14.69 -2.38
CA SER A 78 -11.81 15.30 -1.08
C SER A 78 -12.63 16.58 -1.30
N GLY A 79 -13.70 16.74 -0.51
CA GLY A 79 -14.51 17.95 -0.57
C GLY A 79 -13.70 19.20 -0.20
N GLN A 80 -14.15 20.36 -0.64
CA GLN A 80 -13.47 21.65 -0.37
C GLN A 80 -13.31 21.98 1.12
N CYS A 81 -14.07 21.32 1.99
CA CYS A 81 -13.94 21.46 3.44
C CYS A 81 -12.82 20.61 4.06
N ASN A 82 -12.21 19.69 3.31
CA ASN A 82 -11.12 18.85 3.81
C ASN A 82 -9.79 19.61 3.67
N ILE A 83 -9.08 19.73 4.79
CA ILE A 83 -7.77 20.39 4.85
C ILE A 83 -6.70 19.34 4.52
N ASN A 84 -5.85 19.63 3.54
CA ASN A 84 -4.73 18.74 3.20
C ASN A 84 -3.69 18.74 4.33
N VAL A 85 -3.10 17.58 4.60
CA VAL A 85 -2.10 17.41 5.67
C VAL A 85 -0.86 18.29 5.49
N ASN A 86 -0.57 18.75 4.28
CA ASN A 86 0.52 19.69 3.97
C ASN A 86 0.08 21.17 3.96
N CYS A 87 -1.11 21.48 4.46
CA CYS A 87 -1.50 22.83 4.84
C CYS A 87 -0.83 23.25 6.16
N PRO A 88 -0.77 24.55 6.48
CA PRO A 88 -0.19 25.03 7.73
C PRO A 88 -0.76 24.36 8.98
N GLU A 89 -2.04 23.99 8.99
CA GLU A 89 -2.73 23.31 10.07
C GLU A 89 -2.16 21.90 10.34
N GLY A 90 -1.59 21.26 9.32
CA GLY A 90 -0.94 19.94 9.43
C GLY A 90 0.51 20.00 9.90
N ALA A 91 1.11 21.16 10.07
CA ALA A 91 2.54 21.31 10.37
C ALA A 91 2.97 20.64 11.67
N THR A 92 2.10 20.61 12.68
CA THR A 92 2.35 19.95 13.98
C THR A 92 2.29 18.43 13.92
N TRP A 93 1.77 17.86 12.84
CA TRP A 93 1.59 16.41 12.64
C TRP A 93 2.63 15.81 11.68
N ALA A 94 3.74 16.51 11.45
CA ALA A 94 4.76 16.13 10.49
C ALA A 94 5.41 14.76 10.76
N THR A 95 5.38 14.30 12.01
CA THR A 95 5.87 12.98 12.42
C THR A 95 4.79 11.91 12.26
N GLU A 96 3.61 12.17 12.81
CA GLU A 96 2.50 11.22 12.88
C GLU A 96 1.97 10.86 11.49
N LYS A 97 1.90 11.80 10.56
CA LYS A 97 1.47 11.54 9.17
C LYS A 97 2.27 10.46 8.47
N ARG A 98 3.52 10.25 8.88
CA ARG A 98 4.39 9.20 8.31
C ARG A 98 4.02 7.78 8.75
N SER A 99 3.10 7.63 9.70
CA SER A 99 2.53 6.34 10.06
C SER A 99 1.42 5.91 9.11
N VAL A 100 0.82 6.86 8.41
CA VAL A 100 -0.39 6.65 7.62
C VAL A 100 -0.05 6.02 6.28
N ALA A 101 -0.80 5.00 5.92
CA ALA A 101 -0.79 4.45 4.57
C ALA A 101 -2.21 4.41 3.99
N LEU A 102 -2.26 4.63 2.69
CA LEU A 102 -3.43 4.42 1.89
C LEU A 102 -3.55 2.94 1.55
N ILE A 103 -4.72 2.35 1.72
CA ILE A 103 -5.02 0.96 1.39
C ILE A 103 -5.73 0.92 0.04
N VAL A 104 -5.20 0.13 -0.90
CA VAL A 104 -5.85 -0.19 -2.16
C VAL A 104 -6.09 -1.69 -2.20
N GLN A 105 -7.36 -2.09 -2.43
CA GLN A 105 -7.72 -3.48 -2.61
C GLN A 105 -8.48 -3.66 -3.93
N GLY A 106 -8.09 -4.66 -4.70
CA GLY A 106 -8.75 -4.98 -5.98
C GLY A 106 -8.79 -3.80 -6.97
N GLY A 107 -7.90 -2.82 -6.81
CA GLY A 107 -7.83 -1.63 -7.66
C GLY A 107 -8.95 -0.59 -7.47
N TYR A 108 -9.89 -0.80 -6.55
CA TYR A 108 -11.09 0.03 -6.45
C TYR A 108 -11.34 0.63 -5.08
N SER A 109 -11.11 -0.10 -4.03
CA SER A 109 -11.42 0.34 -2.68
C SER A 109 -10.25 1.09 -2.09
N VAL A 110 -10.55 2.22 -1.46
CA VAL A 110 -9.57 3.08 -0.83
C VAL A 110 -9.97 3.29 0.62
N CYS A 111 -9.14 2.79 1.50
CA CYS A 111 -9.17 3.04 2.93
C CYS A 111 -7.83 3.61 3.38
N THR A 112 -7.73 3.97 4.63
CA THR A 112 -6.48 4.37 5.26
C THR A 112 -6.32 3.65 6.59
N GLY A 113 -5.11 3.62 7.08
CA GLY A 113 -4.78 3.17 8.42
C GLY A 113 -3.40 3.67 8.81
N ASN A 114 -2.91 3.23 9.94
CA ASN A 114 -1.63 3.69 10.45
C ASN A 114 -0.82 2.56 11.10
N LEU A 115 0.50 2.67 11.01
CA LEU A 115 1.43 1.79 11.73
C LEU A 115 1.37 2.06 13.22
N LEU A 116 1.25 0.99 14.00
CA LEU A 116 1.28 1.04 15.47
C LEU A 116 2.58 0.46 16.01
N ASN A 117 3.11 1.10 17.04
CA ASN A 117 4.13 0.51 17.87
C ASN A 117 3.53 -0.53 18.82
N ASN A 118 4.37 -1.41 19.35
CA ASN A 118 4.01 -2.37 20.37
C ASN A 118 4.81 -2.13 21.66
N THR A 119 4.47 -2.83 22.72
CA THR A 119 5.16 -2.71 24.02
C THR A 119 6.60 -3.21 23.99
N ALA A 120 6.95 -4.10 23.05
CA ALA A 120 8.32 -4.59 22.85
C ALA A 120 9.20 -3.59 22.09
N ASN A 121 8.59 -2.64 21.38
CA ASN A 121 9.27 -1.66 20.53
C ASN A 121 10.23 -2.32 19.52
N ASP A 122 9.82 -3.44 18.95
CA ASP A 122 10.62 -4.31 18.10
C ASP A 122 10.47 -4.05 16.59
N GLY A 123 9.62 -3.07 16.23
CA GLY A 123 9.39 -2.70 14.82
C GLY A 123 8.49 -3.68 14.06
N THR A 124 7.81 -4.60 14.73
CA THR A 124 6.77 -5.43 14.10
C THR A 124 5.74 -4.53 13.41
N PRO A 125 5.45 -4.74 12.13
CA PRO A 125 4.67 -3.78 11.34
C PRO A 125 3.16 -3.95 11.53
N TYR A 126 2.71 -3.70 12.74
CA TYR A 126 1.27 -3.67 13.04
C TYR A 126 0.62 -2.46 12.38
N PHE A 127 -0.52 -2.71 11.76
CA PHE A 127 -1.27 -1.71 11.01
C PHE A 127 -2.74 -1.71 11.43
N LEU A 128 -3.22 -0.58 11.90
CA LEU A 128 -4.58 -0.40 12.37
C LEU A 128 -5.44 0.27 11.30
N THR A 129 -6.61 -0.30 11.05
CA THR A 129 -7.62 0.26 10.14
C THR A 129 -9.02 -0.05 10.65
N ALA A 130 -10.04 0.37 9.92
CA ALA A 130 -11.43 0.09 10.26
C ALA A 130 -11.86 -1.32 9.81
N ASN A 131 -12.76 -1.95 10.57
CA ASN A 131 -13.33 -3.24 10.21
C ASN A 131 -14.14 -3.19 8.92
N HIS A 132 -14.86 -2.08 8.66
CA HIS A 132 -15.63 -1.95 7.41
C HIS A 132 -14.75 -1.90 6.15
N CYS A 133 -13.44 -1.67 6.29
CA CYS A 133 -12.47 -1.75 5.20
C CYS A 133 -12.06 -3.18 4.87
N LEU A 134 -12.41 -4.16 5.73
CA LEU A 134 -11.93 -5.51 5.57
C LEU A 134 -12.44 -6.19 4.29
N GLY A 135 -11.50 -6.80 3.61
CA GLY A 135 -11.67 -7.77 2.56
C GLY A 135 -10.65 -8.88 2.78
N ASN A 136 -9.76 -9.08 1.82
CA ASN A 136 -8.62 -9.98 1.97
C ASN A 136 -7.31 -9.16 2.11
N PRO A 137 -6.81 -8.91 3.34
CA PRO A 137 -5.59 -8.13 3.56
C PRO A 137 -4.35 -8.68 2.86
N GLY A 138 -4.33 -9.98 2.56
CA GLY A 138 -3.26 -10.61 1.79
C GLY A 138 -3.10 -10.03 0.37
N ASN A 139 -4.16 -9.46 -0.19
CA ASN A 139 -4.18 -8.87 -1.53
C ASN A 139 -4.17 -7.33 -1.51
N TRP A 140 -4.01 -6.71 -0.35
CA TRP A 140 -3.97 -5.26 -0.26
C TRP A 140 -2.60 -4.71 -0.63
N VAL A 141 -2.60 -3.48 -1.13
CA VAL A 141 -1.39 -2.68 -1.33
C VAL A 141 -1.48 -1.44 -0.45
N TYR A 142 -0.46 -1.23 0.36
CA TYR A 142 -0.34 -0.14 1.32
C TYR A 142 0.63 0.88 0.76
N TYR A 143 0.16 2.08 0.43
CA TYR A 143 0.98 3.18 -0.09
C TYR A 143 1.30 4.15 1.04
N PHE A 144 2.59 4.22 1.40
CA PHE A 144 3.10 5.14 2.40
C PHE A 144 3.48 6.49 1.76
N ASN A 145 3.41 7.53 2.55
CA ASN A 145 3.72 8.90 2.12
C ASN A 145 2.96 9.34 0.86
N HIS A 146 1.78 8.76 0.62
CA HIS A 146 0.89 9.16 -0.46
C HIS A 146 0.15 10.43 -0.07
N GLU A 147 0.84 11.55 -0.16
CA GLU A 147 0.34 12.87 0.19
C GLU A 147 0.72 13.90 -0.87
N SER A 148 -0.13 14.89 -1.07
CA SER A 148 0.20 15.99 -1.97
C SER A 148 1.42 16.77 -1.47
N ALA A 149 2.27 17.20 -2.39
CA ALA A 149 3.45 18.01 -2.05
C ALA A 149 3.08 19.42 -1.55
N THR A 150 1.86 19.86 -1.78
CA THR A 150 1.39 21.22 -1.41
C THR A 150 0.00 21.20 -0.80
N CYS A 151 -0.37 22.26 -0.09
CA CYS A 151 -1.70 22.43 0.51
C CYS A 151 -2.85 22.34 -0.51
N THR A 152 -2.63 22.78 -1.73
CA THR A 152 -3.64 22.84 -2.80
C THR A 152 -3.58 21.67 -3.79
N GLY A 153 -2.61 20.79 -3.63
CA GLY A 153 -2.46 19.62 -4.48
C GLY A 153 -3.41 18.48 -4.07
N ASN A 154 -3.61 17.55 -4.95
CA ASN A 154 -4.49 16.40 -4.74
C ASN A 154 -3.87 15.05 -5.10
N ASN A 155 -2.58 15.01 -5.44
CA ASN A 155 -1.87 13.80 -5.85
C ASN A 155 -0.67 13.55 -4.94
N GLY A 156 -0.42 12.28 -4.62
CA GLY A 156 0.75 11.81 -3.90
C GLY A 156 1.55 10.79 -4.71
N PRO A 157 2.81 10.52 -4.33
CA PRO A 157 3.64 9.50 -4.95
C PRO A 157 3.09 8.10 -4.65
N THR A 158 3.34 7.14 -5.55
CA THR A 158 2.91 5.74 -5.41
C THR A 158 4.08 4.75 -5.37
N ASN A 159 5.31 5.24 -5.30
CA ASN A 159 6.52 4.44 -5.36
C ASN A 159 6.95 3.81 -4.02
N GLN A 160 6.24 4.13 -2.93
CA GLN A 160 6.51 3.56 -1.60
C GLN A 160 5.35 2.66 -1.18
N SER A 161 5.39 1.40 -1.60
CA SER A 161 4.30 0.47 -1.32
C SER A 161 4.77 -0.84 -0.72
N ILE A 162 3.86 -1.46 0.06
CA ILE A 162 3.98 -2.83 0.59
C ILE A 162 2.72 -3.58 0.17
N SER A 163 2.89 -4.82 -0.25
CA SER A 163 1.78 -5.69 -0.60
C SER A 163 1.52 -6.72 0.48
N GLY A 164 0.24 -6.85 0.83
CA GLY A 164 -0.30 -7.89 1.69
C GLY A 164 -0.04 -7.72 3.17
N GLY A 165 -0.86 -8.40 3.93
CA GLY A 165 -0.81 -8.49 5.37
C GLY A 165 -1.69 -9.62 5.88
N THR A 166 -1.54 -9.94 7.14
CA THR A 166 -2.33 -10.95 7.84
C THR A 166 -3.25 -10.27 8.84
N LEU A 167 -4.54 -10.57 8.79
CA LEU A 167 -5.49 -10.11 9.79
C LEU A 167 -5.19 -10.81 11.13
N LEU A 168 -4.92 -10.04 12.17
CA LEU A 168 -4.68 -10.57 13.52
C LEU A 168 -5.96 -10.59 14.33
N VAL A 169 -6.67 -9.48 14.36
CA VAL A 169 -7.93 -9.35 15.11
C VAL A 169 -8.79 -8.25 14.51
N ASN A 170 -10.10 -8.42 14.61
CA ASN A 170 -11.06 -7.39 14.21
C ASN A 170 -12.31 -7.41 15.10
N SER A 171 -13.01 -6.29 15.11
CA SER A 171 -14.30 -6.14 15.77
C SER A 171 -15.23 -5.29 14.91
N GLY A 172 -16.32 -5.89 14.45
CA GLY A 172 -17.37 -5.15 13.76
C GLY A 172 -18.14 -4.19 14.66
N GLN A 173 -18.20 -4.47 15.98
CA GLN A 173 -18.87 -3.61 16.95
C GLN A 173 -18.11 -2.31 17.20
N SER A 174 -16.77 -2.38 17.25
CA SER A 174 -15.90 -1.23 17.48
C SER A 174 -15.33 -0.66 16.17
N ASP A 175 -15.69 -1.26 15.05
CA ASP A 175 -15.19 -0.92 13.72
C ASP A 175 -13.66 -0.84 13.62
N VAL A 176 -12.97 -1.82 14.21
CA VAL A 176 -11.50 -1.86 14.26
C VAL A 176 -10.97 -3.14 13.67
N ALA A 177 -9.85 -3.07 12.97
CA ALA A 177 -9.08 -4.21 12.47
C ALA A 177 -7.58 -3.97 12.64
N LEU A 178 -6.88 -4.96 13.20
CA LEU A 178 -5.43 -4.98 13.34
C LEU A 178 -4.84 -6.00 12.37
N ILE A 179 -3.89 -5.56 11.61
CA ILE A 179 -3.22 -6.32 10.55
C ILE A 179 -1.71 -6.30 10.84
N GLU A 180 -1.03 -7.39 10.59
CA GLU A 180 0.41 -7.42 10.48
C GLU A 180 0.78 -7.38 9.00
N LEU A 181 1.53 -6.35 8.58
CA LEU A 181 1.97 -6.24 7.20
C LEU A 181 2.95 -7.39 6.88
N SER A 182 2.94 -7.84 5.64
CA SER A 182 3.77 -8.96 5.20
C SER A 182 5.29 -8.71 5.28
N GLN A 183 5.68 -7.45 5.41
CA GLN A 183 7.08 -7.05 5.59
C GLN A 183 7.15 -5.70 6.31
N THR A 184 8.24 -5.50 7.04
CA THR A 184 8.56 -4.20 7.64
C THR A 184 8.83 -3.17 6.54
N PRO A 185 8.25 -1.96 6.61
CA PRO A 185 8.54 -0.90 5.67
C PRO A 185 10.04 -0.63 5.58
N PRO A 186 10.61 -0.55 4.36
CA PRO A 186 12.02 -0.21 4.17
C PRO A 186 12.39 1.10 4.86
N ALA A 187 13.59 1.19 5.42
CA ALA A 187 14.08 2.40 6.10
C ALA A 187 13.98 3.66 5.22
N GLY A 188 14.12 3.50 3.90
CA GLY A 188 13.98 4.59 2.93
C GLY A 188 12.57 5.20 2.84
N PHE A 189 11.54 4.52 3.36
CA PHE A 189 10.18 5.09 3.45
C PHE A 189 10.08 6.10 4.59
N ASN A 190 11.01 6.08 5.55
CA ASN A 190 11.02 6.98 6.70
C ASN A 190 9.68 7.03 7.45
N VAL A 191 9.05 5.85 7.62
CA VAL A 191 7.78 5.71 8.32
C VAL A 191 7.92 5.92 9.82
N GLN A 192 6.80 6.23 10.46
CA GLN A 192 6.68 6.34 11.91
C GLN A 192 5.70 5.29 12.43
N TYR A 193 6.03 4.68 13.57
CA TYR A 193 5.11 3.86 14.34
C TYR A 193 4.53 4.72 15.45
N VAL A 194 3.22 4.93 15.42
CA VAL A 194 2.55 5.74 16.44
C VAL A 194 2.20 4.93 17.68
N GLY A 195 2.05 5.63 18.78
CA GLY A 195 1.58 5.05 20.03
C GLY A 195 0.07 4.80 20.03
N TRP A 196 -0.40 4.18 21.09
CA TRP A 196 -1.80 3.93 21.39
C TRP A 196 -2.06 4.18 22.86
N ASP A 197 -3.31 4.48 23.19
CA ASP A 197 -3.76 4.69 24.58
C ASP A 197 -4.88 3.69 24.90
N ALA A 198 -4.71 2.97 26.00
CA ALA A 198 -5.68 2.02 26.54
C ALA A 198 -6.11 2.39 27.96
N SER A 199 -5.97 3.64 28.36
CA SER A 199 -6.29 4.09 29.72
C SER A 199 -7.79 4.21 29.98
N GLY A 200 -8.66 4.12 28.97
CA GLY A 200 -10.12 4.09 29.09
C GLY A 200 -10.74 5.46 29.30
#